data_07a364bbbe95caf1d91f78d6bee87a09
#
_entry.id   07a364bbbe95caf1d91f78d6bee87a09
#
_cell.length_a   1.000
_cell.length_b   1.000
_cell.length_c   1.000
_cell.angle_alpha   90.00
_cell.angle_beta   90.00
_cell.angle_gamma   90.00
#
_symmetry.space_group_name_H-M   'P 1'
#
loop_
_entity.id
_entity.type
_entity.pdbx_description
1 polymer ?
#
loop_
_entity_poly.entity_id
_entity_poly.type
_entity_poly.pdbx_seq_one_letter_code
_entity_poly.pdbx_strand_id
1 'polypeptide(L)'
;MRHPGFGEAPQAGGAMDGQVVTAASPGAPGLALFDLRQVGVRLGSVNALTGVDLHMVHGERVALVGANGCGKSTMLRLLNGLLQPAGGRIVRDGSARQALLFQRPHMLRTTVRSNIALGLWLGGLGWTDAKRRAMQALERVGMAELAGRNAKTLSGGQQQRLALARAWASRPDVLMLDEPTASLDPRAKHDVETLVAEFTTGGALADGEHPVSLVFASHNLGQVKRLATRVIYLEHGRVLADLPVEQFFNGPLLQAQYPAAHLFVKGELP
;
A
#
# COMPACT_ATOMS: atom_id res chain seq x y z
N MET A 1 34.13 -27.39 54.78
CA MET A 1 34.29 -26.21 53.91
C MET A 1 33.17 -26.16 52.95
N ARG A 2 32.26 -25.19 53.08
CA ARG A 2 31.04 -25.07 52.27
C ARG A 2 31.29 -24.05 51.16
N HIS A 3 31.03 -24.42 49.89
CA HIS A 3 31.04 -23.49 48.75
C HIS A 3 29.73 -22.68 48.74
N PRO A 4 29.77 -21.36 48.46
CA PRO A 4 28.60 -20.52 48.32
C PRO A 4 28.05 -20.67 46.91
N GLY A 5 26.67 -20.63 46.82
CA GLY A 5 25.92 -20.76 45.61
C GLY A 5 26.07 -19.59 44.65
N PHE A 6 26.04 -19.91 43.38
CA PHE A 6 25.90 -18.94 42.29
C PHE A 6 24.45 -18.46 42.20
N GLY A 7 24.26 -17.14 42.29
CA GLY A 7 22.99 -16.47 42.12
C GLY A 7 22.49 -16.61 40.70
N GLU A 8 21.19 -16.85 40.57
CA GLU A 8 20.44 -16.81 39.32
C GLU A 8 20.46 -15.42 38.70
N ALA A 9 20.80 -15.35 37.41
CA ALA A 9 20.67 -14.15 36.61
C ALA A 9 19.17 -13.89 36.30
N PRO A 10 18.70 -12.63 36.26
CA PRO A 10 17.33 -12.33 35.92
C PRO A 10 17.06 -12.67 34.46
N GLN A 11 16.00 -13.46 34.24
CA GLN A 11 15.49 -13.78 32.91
C GLN A 11 15.02 -12.48 32.22
N ALA A 12 15.65 -12.16 31.10
CA ALA A 12 15.27 -11.07 30.23
C ALA A 12 13.86 -11.28 29.69
N GLY A 13 13.07 -10.19 29.73
CA GLY A 13 11.67 -10.16 29.41
C GLY A 13 11.32 -10.81 28.07
N GLY A 14 10.19 -11.52 28.10
CA GLY A 14 9.63 -12.19 26.93
C GLY A 14 9.38 -11.20 25.78
N ALA A 15 9.95 -11.53 24.61
CA ALA A 15 9.57 -10.92 23.36
C ALA A 15 8.08 -11.21 23.15
N MET A 16 7.26 -10.15 23.03
CA MET A 16 5.87 -10.32 22.60
C MET A 16 5.89 -10.75 21.14
N ASP A 17 5.65 -12.03 20.88
CA ASP A 17 5.53 -12.55 19.52
C ASP A 17 4.34 -11.90 18.81
N GLY A 18 4.62 -11.25 17.67
CA GLY A 18 3.59 -10.68 16.82
C GLY A 18 2.78 -11.78 16.14
N GLN A 19 1.47 -11.80 16.36
CA GLN A 19 0.57 -12.79 15.77
C GLN A 19 -0.01 -12.29 14.45
N VAL A 20 0.12 -13.13 13.40
CA VAL A 20 -0.56 -12.95 12.10
C VAL A 20 -1.66 -14.00 11.99
N VAL A 21 -2.90 -13.56 11.83
CA VAL A 21 -4.06 -14.43 11.61
C VAL A 21 -4.66 -14.08 10.26
N THR A 22 -4.83 -15.08 9.41
CA THR A 22 -5.51 -14.96 8.12
C THR A 22 -6.94 -15.46 8.28
N ALA A 23 -7.92 -14.60 8.07
CA ALA A 23 -9.32 -14.99 8.03
C ALA A 23 -9.68 -15.49 6.62
N ALA A 24 -10.32 -16.64 6.53
CA ALA A 24 -10.82 -17.19 5.27
C ALA A 24 -12.31 -16.85 5.15
N SER A 25 -12.66 -15.76 4.45
CA SER A 25 -14.03 -15.47 4.03
C SER A 25 -14.01 -14.53 2.83
N PRO A 26 -14.81 -14.78 1.76
CA PRO A 26 -14.85 -13.89 0.61
C PRO A 26 -15.42 -12.53 0.99
N GLY A 27 -14.82 -11.47 0.44
CA GLY A 27 -15.09 -10.08 0.74
C GLY A 27 -16.53 -9.64 0.46
N ALA A 28 -17.40 -9.72 1.47
CA ALA A 28 -18.67 -9.03 1.46
C ALA A 28 -18.47 -7.56 1.91
N PRO A 29 -19.29 -6.59 1.43
CA PRO A 29 -19.24 -5.21 1.89
C PRO A 29 -19.36 -5.16 3.43
N GLY A 30 -18.38 -4.52 4.10
CA GLY A 30 -18.35 -4.43 5.57
C GLY A 30 -17.50 -5.49 6.28
N LEU A 31 -16.95 -6.50 5.57
CA LEU A 31 -15.94 -7.38 6.15
C LEU A 31 -14.57 -6.68 6.23
N ALA A 32 -13.84 -6.96 7.32
CA ALA A 32 -12.52 -6.41 7.54
C ALA A 32 -11.54 -6.93 6.48
N LEU A 33 -10.95 -6.01 5.72
CA LEU A 33 -9.81 -6.28 4.84
C LEU A 33 -8.52 -6.38 5.67
N PHE A 34 -8.36 -5.45 6.62
CA PHE A 34 -7.27 -5.42 7.59
C PHE A 34 -7.78 -5.03 8.98
N ASP A 35 -7.34 -5.75 10.02
CA ASP A 35 -7.55 -5.38 11.43
C ASP A 35 -6.20 -5.50 12.16
N LEU A 36 -5.62 -4.35 12.54
CA LEU A 36 -4.37 -4.23 13.27
C LEU A 36 -4.67 -3.78 14.69
N ARG A 37 -4.09 -4.45 15.68
CA ARG A 37 -4.23 -4.10 17.10
C ARG A 37 -2.87 -4.04 17.77
N GLN A 38 -2.48 -2.83 18.19
CA GLN A 38 -1.23 -2.52 18.87
C GLN A 38 0.00 -3.06 18.14
N VAL A 39 -0.01 -2.96 16.79
CA VAL A 39 1.03 -3.55 15.96
C VAL A 39 2.28 -2.71 15.97
N GLY A 40 3.41 -3.35 16.23
CA GLY A 40 4.75 -2.80 16.11
C GLY A 40 5.54 -3.48 14.99
N VAL A 41 6.41 -2.74 14.31
CA VAL A 41 7.38 -3.27 13.33
C VAL A 41 8.76 -2.73 13.65
N ARG A 42 9.73 -3.64 13.72
CA ARG A 42 11.13 -3.30 13.96
C ARG A 42 11.99 -3.65 12.74
N LEU A 43 12.79 -2.70 12.29
CA LEU A 43 13.74 -2.86 11.19
C LEU A 43 15.17 -2.67 11.74
N GLY A 44 15.86 -3.77 12.00
CA GLY A 44 17.14 -3.72 12.72
C GLY A 44 16.96 -3.14 14.13
N SER A 45 17.63 -2.03 14.43
CA SER A 45 17.52 -1.30 15.72
C SER A 45 16.38 -0.28 15.76
N VAL A 46 15.73 0.01 14.64
CA VAL A 46 14.71 1.08 14.53
C VAL A 46 13.32 0.52 14.69
N ASN A 47 12.52 1.09 15.60
CA ASN A 47 11.07 0.85 15.67
C ASN A 47 10.39 1.67 14.58
N ALA A 48 10.11 1.03 13.45
CA ALA A 48 9.53 1.69 12.28
C ALA A 48 8.02 1.92 12.41
N LEU A 49 7.33 1.06 13.18
CA LEU A 49 5.93 1.25 13.60
C LEU A 49 5.81 0.88 15.08
N THR A 50 4.95 1.60 15.82
CA THR A 50 4.78 1.40 17.27
C THR A 50 3.31 1.57 17.66
N GLY A 51 2.69 0.50 18.18
CA GLY A 51 1.35 0.50 18.75
C GLY A 51 0.28 0.96 17.75
N VAL A 52 0.36 0.45 16.52
CA VAL A 52 -0.57 0.83 15.45
C VAL A 52 -1.87 0.05 15.58
N ASP A 53 -2.96 0.79 15.66
CA ASP A 53 -4.33 0.30 15.50
C ASP A 53 -4.85 0.78 14.14
N LEU A 54 -5.44 -0.12 13.36
CA LEU A 54 -6.05 0.17 12.07
C LEU A 54 -7.12 -0.85 11.76
N HIS A 55 -8.31 -0.40 11.45
CA HIS A 55 -9.36 -1.22 10.89
C HIS A 55 -9.74 -0.68 9.51
N MET A 56 -9.70 -1.54 8.49
CA MET A 56 -10.04 -1.20 7.11
C MET A 56 -10.98 -2.25 6.53
N VAL A 57 -12.03 -1.81 5.86
CA VAL A 57 -12.99 -2.66 5.16
C VAL A 57 -12.79 -2.64 3.65
N HIS A 58 -13.38 -3.62 2.95
CA HIS A 58 -13.35 -3.65 1.49
C HIS A 58 -14.02 -2.41 0.87
N GLY A 59 -13.43 -1.92 -0.22
CA GLY A 59 -13.90 -0.75 -0.96
C GLY A 59 -13.43 0.60 -0.41
N GLU A 60 -12.77 0.66 0.76
CA GLU A 60 -12.20 1.90 1.27
C GLU A 60 -11.00 2.37 0.44
N ARG A 61 -10.82 3.70 0.38
CA ARG A 61 -9.67 4.35 -0.24
C ARG A 61 -8.93 5.18 0.80
N VAL A 62 -7.86 4.60 1.34
CA VAL A 62 -7.09 5.13 2.47
C VAL A 62 -5.79 5.75 2.00
N ALA A 63 -5.54 7.01 2.35
CA ALA A 63 -4.26 7.67 2.16
C ALA A 63 -3.43 7.61 3.45
N LEU A 64 -2.19 7.18 3.34
CA LEU A 64 -1.18 7.28 4.38
C LEU A 64 -0.36 8.56 4.14
N VAL A 65 -0.41 9.51 5.06
CA VAL A 65 0.29 10.79 4.95
C VAL A 65 1.22 11.02 6.14
N GLY A 66 2.21 11.90 5.97
CA GLY A 66 3.21 12.22 6.98
C GLY A 66 4.58 12.46 6.38
N ALA A 67 5.53 12.92 7.18
CA ALA A 67 6.89 13.24 6.76
C ALA A 67 7.65 12.01 6.20
N ASN A 68 8.76 12.25 5.51
CA ASN A 68 9.63 11.17 5.05
C ASN A 68 10.19 10.39 6.26
N GLY A 69 10.20 9.05 6.16
CA GLY A 69 10.68 8.19 7.25
C GLY A 69 9.66 7.95 8.38
N CYS A 70 8.44 8.52 8.34
CA CYS A 70 7.45 8.33 9.41
C CYS A 70 6.80 6.93 9.48
N GLY A 71 7.09 6.02 8.50
CA GLY A 71 6.60 4.64 8.51
C GLY A 71 5.61 4.26 7.41
N LYS A 72 5.24 5.16 6.46
CA LYS A 72 4.25 4.90 5.39
C LYS A 72 4.57 3.64 4.57
N SER A 73 5.78 3.55 4.01
CA SER A 73 6.21 2.38 3.22
C SER A 73 6.31 1.10 4.06
N THR A 74 6.65 1.23 5.35
CA THR A 74 6.66 0.11 6.30
C THR A 74 5.24 -0.40 6.53
N MET A 75 4.28 0.50 6.69
CA MET A 75 2.85 0.15 6.81
C MET A 75 2.35 -0.59 5.57
N LEU A 76 2.62 -0.10 4.36
CA LEU A 76 2.23 -0.78 3.12
C LEU A 76 2.82 -2.19 3.02
N ARG A 77 4.11 -2.34 3.36
CA ARG A 77 4.77 -3.65 3.36
C ARG A 77 4.23 -4.59 4.44
N LEU A 78 3.88 -4.06 5.60
CA LEU A 78 3.24 -4.81 6.66
C LEU A 78 1.86 -5.29 6.20
N LEU A 79 1.00 -4.42 5.67
CA LEU A 79 -0.33 -4.78 5.16
C LEU A 79 -0.25 -5.84 4.07
N ASN A 80 0.71 -5.71 3.16
CA ASN A 80 0.95 -6.68 2.08
C ASN A 80 1.55 -8.02 2.57
N GLY A 81 2.01 -8.13 3.81
CA GLY A 81 2.63 -9.34 4.35
C GLY A 81 4.13 -9.51 4.05
N LEU A 82 4.77 -8.52 3.42
CA LEU A 82 6.22 -8.51 3.19
C LEU A 82 7.02 -8.27 4.47
N LEU A 83 6.40 -7.74 5.51
CA LEU A 83 6.96 -7.59 6.84
C LEU A 83 6.08 -8.30 7.86
N GLN A 84 6.72 -8.88 8.87
CA GLN A 84 6.04 -9.48 10.02
C GLN A 84 5.98 -8.47 11.17
N PRO A 85 4.92 -8.47 11.99
CA PRO A 85 4.86 -7.65 13.19
C PRO A 85 5.88 -8.15 14.22
N ALA A 86 6.52 -7.21 14.92
CA ALA A 86 7.38 -7.50 16.07
C ALA A 86 6.57 -7.62 17.37
N GLY A 87 5.31 -7.16 17.37
CA GLY A 87 4.37 -7.25 18.48
C GLY A 87 2.97 -6.83 18.01
N GLY A 88 1.96 -7.11 18.82
CA GLY A 88 0.57 -6.88 18.49
C GLY A 88 -0.03 -7.98 17.60
N ARG A 89 -1.20 -7.72 17.05
CA ARG A 89 -1.95 -8.68 16.22
C ARG A 89 -2.38 -8.02 14.92
N ILE A 90 -2.20 -8.72 13.81
CA ILE A 90 -2.75 -8.34 12.50
C ILE A 90 -3.60 -9.47 11.94
N VAL A 91 -4.82 -9.13 11.53
CA VAL A 91 -5.71 -10.00 10.77
C VAL A 91 -5.82 -9.42 9.36
N ARG A 92 -5.71 -10.29 8.36
CA ARG A 92 -5.88 -9.96 6.94
C ARG A 92 -6.95 -10.86 6.36
N ASP A 93 -7.75 -10.36 5.43
CA ASP A 93 -8.57 -11.24 4.60
C ASP A 93 -7.65 -12.07 3.71
N GLY A 94 -7.58 -13.37 4.02
CA GLY A 94 -6.71 -14.33 3.30
C GLY A 94 -7.19 -14.65 1.89
N SER A 95 -8.44 -14.32 1.55
CA SER A 95 -9.00 -14.49 0.21
C SER A 95 -8.70 -13.29 -0.70
N ALA A 96 -8.39 -12.11 -0.13
CA ALA A 96 -8.14 -10.90 -0.87
C ALA A 96 -6.82 -10.95 -1.65
N ARG A 97 -6.90 -10.79 -2.97
CA ARG A 97 -5.73 -10.66 -3.85
C ARG A 97 -5.14 -9.27 -3.70
N GLN A 98 -3.88 -9.20 -3.40
CA GLN A 98 -3.19 -7.96 -3.11
C GLN A 98 -2.19 -7.62 -4.22
N ALA A 99 -2.12 -6.35 -4.61
CA ALA A 99 -1.07 -5.82 -5.48
C ALA A 99 -0.38 -4.63 -4.80
N LEU A 100 0.96 -4.68 -4.73
CA LEU A 100 1.78 -3.59 -4.18
C LEU A 100 2.68 -3.02 -5.29
N LEU A 101 2.59 -1.71 -5.50
CA LEU A 101 3.48 -0.93 -6.33
C LEU A 101 4.44 -0.13 -5.45
N PHE A 102 5.72 -0.33 -5.67
CA PHE A 102 6.78 0.46 -5.04
C PHE A 102 6.95 1.79 -5.75
N GLN A 103 7.48 2.78 -5.06
CA GLN A 103 7.80 4.12 -5.58
C GLN A 103 8.62 4.07 -6.89
N ARG A 104 9.57 3.15 -6.98
CA ARG A 104 10.33 2.86 -8.19
C ARG A 104 10.00 1.43 -8.66
N PRO A 105 9.14 1.28 -9.68
CA PRO A 105 8.76 -0.04 -10.14
C PRO A 105 9.94 -0.75 -10.80
N HIS A 106 10.17 -1.99 -10.39
CA HIS A 106 11.22 -2.82 -10.99
C HIS A 106 10.80 -3.35 -12.34
N MET A 107 11.61 -3.09 -13.38
CA MET A 107 11.40 -3.58 -14.74
C MET A 107 12.35 -4.73 -15.05
N LEU A 108 11.80 -5.85 -15.49
CA LEU A 108 12.58 -6.97 -15.99
C LEU A 108 13.20 -6.63 -17.36
N ARG A 109 14.39 -7.20 -17.66
CA ARG A 109 15.07 -7.07 -18.95
C ARG A 109 14.38 -7.91 -20.04
N THR A 110 13.11 -7.63 -20.29
CA THR A 110 12.29 -8.32 -21.29
C THR A 110 11.28 -7.32 -21.88
N THR A 111 10.42 -7.79 -22.78
CA THR A 111 9.42 -6.93 -23.41
C THR A 111 8.39 -6.41 -22.41
N VAL A 112 7.77 -5.27 -22.70
CA VAL A 112 6.68 -4.68 -21.94
C VAL A 112 5.56 -5.70 -21.68
N ARG A 113 5.11 -6.41 -22.74
CA ARG A 113 4.13 -7.49 -22.63
C ARG A 113 4.59 -8.61 -21.69
N SER A 114 5.84 -9.05 -21.84
CA SER A 114 6.36 -10.16 -21.03
C SER A 114 6.53 -9.78 -19.55
N ASN A 115 6.75 -8.49 -19.22
CA ASN A 115 6.77 -8.02 -17.86
C ASN A 115 5.43 -8.22 -17.11
N ILE A 116 4.31 -8.19 -17.84
CA ILE A 116 2.99 -8.51 -17.28
C ILE A 116 2.74 -10.01 -17.33
N ALA A 117 2.95 -10.63 -18.52
CA ALA A 117 2.62 -12.03 -18.75
C ALA A 117 3.35 -12.99 -17.79
N LEU A 118 4.60 -12.69 -17.43
CA LEU A 118 5.37 -13.51 -16.51
C LEU A 118 4.71 -13.62 -15.13
N GLY A 119 4.24 -12.50 -14.56
CA GLY A 119 3.55 -12.50 -13.27
C GLY A 119 2.25 -13.33 -13.30
N LEU A 120 1.49 -13.22 -14.39
CA LEU A 120 0.27 -13.98 -14.58
C LEU A 120 0.54 -15.49 -14.74
N TRP A 121 1.59 -15.84 -15.47
CA TRP A 121 2.02 -17.22 -15.66
C TRP A 121 2.50 -17.85 -14.33
N LEU A 122 3.30 -17.14 -13.56
CA LEU A 122 3.70 -17.57 -12.20
C LEU A 122 2.51 -17.71 -11.26
N GLY A 123 1.44 -16.92 -11.48
CA GLY A 123 0.16 -17.03 -10.80
C GLY A 123 -0.75 -18.15 -11.30
N GLY A 124 -0.26 -19.04 -12.21
CA GLY A 124 -0.95 -20.25 -12.65
C GLY A 124 -1.71 -20.14 -13.99
N LEU A 125 -1.70 -18.97 -14.67
CA LEU A 125 -2.27 -18.89 -16.02
C LEU A 125 -1.39 -19.60 -17.04
N GLY A 126 -2.03 -20.24 -18.06
CA GLY A 126 -1.33 -20.71 -19.23
C GLY A 126 -0.61 -19.56 -19.95
N TRP A 127 0.59 -19.82 -20.51
CA TRP A 127 1.43 -18.77 -21.12
C TRP A 127 0.73 -17.97 -22.23
N THR A 128 -0.08 -18.65 -23.05
CA THR A 128 -0.87 -18.01 -24.12
C THR A 128 -1.92 -17.06 -23.54
N ASP A 129 -2.64 -17.49 -22.51
CA ASP A 129 -3.65 -16.67 -21.84
C ASP A 129 -3.03 -15.51 -21.07
N ALA A 130 -1.88 -15.75 -20.44
CA ALA A 130 -1.10 -14.71 -19.78
C ALA A 130 -0.68 -13.60 -20.77
N LYS A 131 -0.22 -13.96 -21.97
CA LYS A 131 0.11 -12.98 -23.01
C LYS A 131 -1.12 -12.23 -23.53
N ARG A 132 -2.25 -12.91 -23.74
CA ARG A 132 -3.50 -12.27 -24.16
C ARG A 132 -3.97 -11.25 -23.12
N ARG A 133 -4.01 -11.66 -21.85
CA ARG A 133 -4.39 -10.78 -20.74
C ARG A 133 -3.41 -9.62 -20.52
N ALA A 134 -2.13 -9.86 -20.76
CA ALA A 134 -1.12 -8.80 -20.74
C ALA A 134 -1.38 -7.74 -21.83
N MET A 135 -1.82 -8.14 -23.02
CA MET A 135 -2.20 -7.19 -24.08
C MET A 135 -3.42 -6.37 -23.69
N GLN A 136 -4.45 -6.98 -23.16
CA GLN A 136 -5.63 -6.27 -22.62
C GLN A 136 -5.26 -5.23 -21.56
N ALA A 137 -4.33 -5.60 -20.66
CA ALA A 137 -3.85 -4.67 -19.65
C ALA A 137 -3.06 -3.50 -20.26
N LEU A 138 -2.27 -3.73 -21.30
CA LEU A 138 -1.54 -2.68 -22.01
C LEU A 138 -2.47 -1.75 -22.80
N GLU A 139 -3.50 -2.26 -23.42
CA GLU A 139 -4.54 -1.47 -24.09
C GLU A 139 -5.20 -0.50 -23.10
N ARG A 140 -5.54 -0.99 -21.93
CA ARG A 140 -6.15 -0.20 -20.85
C ARG A 140 -5.31 1.01 -20.40
N VAL A 141 -4.00 0.85 -20.32
CA VAL A 141 -3.11 1.94 -19.91
C VAL A 141 -2.52 2.70 -21.09
N GLY A 142 -3.04 2.50 -22.31
CA GLY A 142 -2.58 3.18 -23.53
C GLY A 142 -1.13 2.86 -23.90
N MET A 143 -0.70 1.59 -23.75
CA MET A 143 0.68 1.16 -24.01
C MET A 143 0.77 -0.05 -24.97
N ALA A 144 -0.30 -0.38 -25.68
CA ALA A 144 -0.35 -1.54 -26.58
C ALA A 144 0.76 -1.51 -27.65
N GLU A 145 1.03 -0.36 -28.24
CA GLU A 145 2.06 -0.14 -29.26
C GLU A 145 3.48 -0.41 -28.73
N LEU A 146 3.68 -0.30 -27.42
CA LEU A 146 4.96 -0.53 -26.76
C LEU A 146 5.18 -1.99 -26.35
N ALA A 147 4.22 -2.90 -26.63
CA ALA A 147 4.20 -4.27 -26.12
C ALA A 147 5.48 -5.08 -26.42
N GLY A 148 6.10 -4.85 -27.59
CA GLY A 148 7.35 -5.51 -28.01
C GLY A 148 8.64 -4.81 -27.53
N ARG A 149 8.54 -3.59 -26.99
CA ARG A 149 9.70 -2.79 -26.56
C ARG A 149 10.29 -3.36 -25.25
N ASN A 150 11.61 -3.16 -25.07
CA ASN A 150 12.26 -3.51 -23.80
C ASN A 150 11.75 -2.58 -22.68
N ALA A 151 11.22 -3.16 -21.60
CA ALA A 151 10.62 -2.39 -20.51
C ALA A 151 11.61 -1.45 -19.78
N LYS A 152 12.91 -1.76 -19.80
CA LYS A 152 13.93 -0.89 -19.21
C LYS A 152 14.19 0.40 -19.99
N THR A 153 13.76 0.49 -21.24
CA THR A 153 13.92 1.69 -22.07
C THR A 153 12.73 2.65 -21.97
N LEU A 154 11.75 2.34 -21.16
CA LEU A 154 10.58 3.16 -20.93
C LEU A 154 10.93 4.40 -20.08
N SER A 155 10.24 5.51 -20.31
CA SER A 155 10.29 6.68 -19.44
C SER A 155 9.70 6.35 -18.04
N GLY A 156 9.98 7.17 -17.02
CA GLY A 156 9.46 6.95 -15.66
C GLY A 156 7.93 6.82 -15.62
N GLY A 157 7.21 7.71 -16.31
CA GLY A 157 5.74 7.63 -16.40
C GLY A 157 5.24 6.37 -17.12
N GLN A 158 5.94 5.95 -18.19
CA GLN A 158 5.63 4.69 -18.87
C GLN A 158 5.91 3.47 -17.98
N GLN A 159 7.00 3.47 -17.20
CA GLN A 159 7.28 2.40 -16.23
C GLN A 159 6.20 2.32 -15.15
N GLN A 160 5.70 3.48 -14.68
CA GLN A 160 4.64 3.53 -13.69
C GLN A 160 3.31 3.00 -14.26
N ARG A 161 2.95 3.40 -15.50
CA ARG A 161 1.77 2.85 -16.20
C ARG A 161 1.89 1.34 -16.44
N LEU A 162 3.08 0.84 -16.79
CA LEU A 162 3.34 -0.60 -16.93
C LEU A 162 3.17 -1.33 -15.58
N ALA A 163 3.64 -0.73 -14.46
CA ALA A 163 3.45 -1.31 -13.14
C ALA A 163 1.96 -1.38 -12.74
N LEU A 164 1.18 -0.34 -13.05
CA LEU A 164 -0.27 -0.35 -12.86
C LEU A 164 -0.96 -1.40 -13.73
N ALA A 165 -0.58 -1.52 -15.01
CA ALA A 165 -1.10 -2.56 -15.90
C ALA A 165 -0.80 -3.98 -15.38
N ARG A 166 0.39 -4.17 -14.80
CA ARG A 166 0.80 -5.44 -14.17
C ARG A 166 -0.06 -5.75 -12.94
N ALA A 167 -0.30 -4.75 -12.08
CA ALA A 167 -1.18 -4.89 -10.93
C ALA A 167 -2.63 -5.18 -11.36
N TRP A 168 -3.17 -4.39 -12.28
CA TRP A 168 -4.52 -4.59 -12.78
C TRP A 168 -4.73 -5.98 -13.40
N ALA A 169 -3.76 -6.45 -14.18
CA ALA A 169 -3.83 -7.77 -14.82
C ALA A 169 -3.98 -8.91 -13.80
N SER A 170 -3.55 -8.76 -12.57
CA SER A 170 -3.74 -9.76 -11.50
C SER A 170 -5.14 -9.75 -10.89
N ARG A 171 -6.00 -8.76 -11.24
CA ARG A 171 -7.35 -8.54 -10.66
C ARG A 171 -7.29 -8.44 -9.13
N PRO A 172 -6.60 -7.45 -8.57
CA PRO A 172 -6.48 -7.33 -7.14
C PRO A 172 -7.80 -6.87 -6.50
N ASP A 173 -8.04 -7.34 -5.28
CA ASP A 173 -9.13 -6.85 -4.42
C ASP A 173 -8.67 -5.63 -3.61
N VAL A 174 -7.33 -5.50 -3.43
CA VAL A 174 -6.71 -4.31 -2.85
C VAL A 174 -5.45 -3.90 -3.61
N LEU A 175 -5.37 -2.61 -3.95
CA LEU A 175 -4.21 -1.97 -4.58
C LEU A 175 -3.47 -1.12 -3.55
N MET A 176 -2.18 -1.38 -3.38
CA MET A 176 -1.31 -0.63 -2.49
C MET A 176 -0.27 0.13 -3.30
N LEU A 177 -0.11 1.45 -3.06
CA LEU A 177 0.78 2.30 -3.84
C LEU A 177 1.73 3.07 -2.92
N ASP A 178 3.02 2.90 -3.10
CA ASP A 178 4.04 3.65 -2.37
C ASP A 178 4.51 4.82 -3.22
N GLU A 179 3.99 6.02 -2.95
CA GLU A 179 4.30 7.28 -3.65
C GLU A 179 4.27 7.16 -5.20
N PRO A 180 3.16 6.75 -5.82
CA PRO A 180 3.13 6.34 -7.22
C PRO A 180 3.45 7.45 -8.22
N THR A 181 3.49 8.72 -7.80
CA THR A 181 3.70 9.87 -8.69
C THR A 181 4.87 10.78 -8.30
N ALA A 182 5.67 10.40 -7.29
CA ALA A 182 6.68 11.28 -6.68
C ALA A 182 7.74 11.82 -7.66
N SER A 183 8.11 11.05 -8.67
CA SER A 183 9.20 11.40 -9.63
C SER A 183 8.68 11.65 -11.04
N LEU A 184 7.39 11.95 -11.20
CA LEU A 184 6.76 12.15 -12.50
C LEU A 184 6.54 13.62 -12.81
N ASP A 185 6.59 13.96 -14.10
CA ASP A 185 6.14 15.26 -14.59
C ASP A 185 4.62 15.45 -14.40
N PRO A 186 4.10 16.68 -14.48
CA PRO A 186 2.68 16.96 -14.21
C PRO A 186 1.71 16.15 -15.08
N ARG A 187 2.04 15.92 -16.35
CA ARG A 187 1.17 15.17 -17.28
C ARG A 187 1.15 13.68 -16.90
N ALA A 188 2.32 13.09 -16.69
CA ALA A 188 2.42 11.69 -16.26
C ALA A 188 1.77 11.45 -14.88
N LYS A 189 1.83 12.43 -13.95
CA LYS A 189 1.08 12.39 -12.68
C LYS A 189 -0.41 12.28 -12.92
N HIS A 190 -0.94 13.16 -13.76
CA HIS A 190 -2.37 13.17 -14.08
C HIS A 190 -2.82 11.85 -14.69
N ASP A 191 -2.07 11.33 -15.68
CA ASP A 191 -2.37 10.05 -16.33
C ASP A 191 -2.42 8.90 -15.32
N VAL A 192 -1.43 8.82 -14.42
CA VAL A 192 -1.36 7.78 -13.37
C VAL A 192 -2.51 7.92 -12.36
N GLU A 193 -2.83 9.13 -11.91
CA GLU A 193 -3.94 9.37 -10.98
C GLU A 193 -5.29 9.01 -11.59
N THR A 194 -5.50 9.33 -12.87
CA THR A 194 -6.71 8.96 -13.61
C THR A 194 -6.86 7.44 -13.66
N LEU A 195 -5.80 6.71 -14.02
CA LEU A 195 -5.83 5.24 -14.04
C LEU A 195 -6.12 4.66 -12.65
N VAL A 196 -5.52 5.20 -11.59
CA VAL A 196 -5.80 4.74 -10.20
C VAL A 196 -7.25 4.99 -9.81
N ALA A 197 -7.79 6.17 -10.14
CA ALA A 197 -9.19 6.50 -9.89
C ALA A 197 -10.13 5.54 -10.61
N GLU A 198 -9.90 5.28 -11.90
CA GLU A 198 -10.69 4.33 -12.70
C GLU A 198 -10.67 2.91 -12.12
N PHE A 199 -9.51 2.44 -11.62
CA PHE A 199 -9.39 1.11 -11.01
C PHE A 199 -10.17 0.97 -9.70
N THR A 200 -10.33 2.07 -8.96
CA THR A 200 -10.87 2.03 -7.59
C THR A 200 -12.31 2.51 -7.46
N THR A 201 -12.87 3.16 -8.50
CA THR A 201 -14.25 3.68 -8.45
C THR A 201 -15.29 2.78 -9.13
N GLY A 202 -14.89 1.59 -9.59
CA GLY A 202 -15.82 0.67 -10.25
C GLY A 202 -16.26 1.13 -11.65
N GLY A 203 -15.46 1.97 -12.31
CA GLY A 203 -15.66 2.34 -13.71
C GLY A 203 -15.59 1.13 -14.66
N ALA A 204 -15.66 1.35 -15.97
CA ALA A 204 -15.57 0.30 -17.03
C ALA A 204 -14.34 -0.61 -16.94
N LEU A 205 -13.46 -0.37 -15.98
CA LEU A 205 -12.22 -1.09 -15.67
C LEU A 205 -12.36 -2.11 -14.54
N ALA A 206 -13.41 -2.04 -13.72
CA ALA A 206 -13.66 -2.99 -12.65
C ALA A 206 -14.26 -4.27 -13.24
N ASP A 207 -13.43 -5.28 -13.44
CA ASP A 207 -13.87 -6.63 -13.87
C ASP A 207 -14.52 -7.44 -12.71
N GLY A 208 -14.79 -6.82 -11.57
CA GLY A 208 -15.29 -7.47 -10.36
C GLY A 208 -16.61 -6.89 -9.87
N GLU A 209 -17.32 -7.67 -9.05
CA GLU A 209 -18.58 -7.27 -8.42
C GLU A 209 -18.40 -6.16 -7.36
N HIS A 210 -17.15 -5.89 -6.94
CA HIS A 210 -16.83 -4.94 -5.88
C HIS A 210 -15.72 -3.95 -6.30
N PRO A 211 -15.77 -2.70 -5.82
CA PRO A 211 -14.71 -1.72 -6.07
C PRO A 211 -13.39 -2.18 -5.43
N VAL A 212 -12.28 -1.96 -6.13
CA VAL A 212 -10.94 -2.28 -5.61
C VAL A 212 -10.61 -1.34 -4.45
N SER A 213 -10.25 -1.91 -3.31
CA SER A 213 -9.78 -1.15 -2.15
C SER A 213 -8.43 -0.49 -2.47
N LEU A 214 -8.19 0.71 -1.95
CA LEU A 214 -6.94 1.45 -2.19
C LEU A 214 -6.27 1.83 -0.88
N VAL A 215 -4.97 1.51 -0.76
CA VAL A 215 -4.11 2.09 0.28
C VAL A 215 -2.91 2.74 -0.40
N PHE A 216 -2.70 4.03 -0.22
CA PHE A 216 -1.56 4.67 -0.87
C PHE A 216 -0.83 5.64 0.07
N ALA A 217 0.50 5.62 -0.01
CA ALA A 217 1.35 6.61 0.62
C ALA A 217 1.52 7.81 -0.31
N SER A 218 1.36 9.01 0.20
CA SER A 218 1.61 10.24 -0.56
C SER A 218 1.96 11.41 0.35
N HIS A 219 2.85 12.26 -0.14
CA HIS A 219 3.10 13.60 0.41
C HIS A 219 2.37 14.69 -0.39
N ASN A 220 1.70 14.34 -1.50
CA ASN A 220 0.93 15.27 -2.33
C ASN A 220 -0.51 15.34 -1.83
N LEU A 221 -0.83 16.38 -1.06
CA LEU A 221 -2.17 16.58 -0.49
C LEU A 221 -3.27 16.77 -1.56
N GLY A 222 -2.93 17.30 -2.73
CA GLY A 222 -3.86 17.38 -3.86
C GLY A 222 -4.27 15.99 -4.37
N GLN A 223 -3.32 15.05 -4.46
CA GLN A 223 -3.60 13.65 -4.80
C GLN A 223 -4.46 12.98 -3.72
N VAL A 224 -4.17 13.23 -2.44
CA VAL A 224 -4.96 12.71 -1.31
C VAL A 224 -6.41 13.14 -1.42
N LYS A 225 -6.68 14.44 -1.67
CA LYS A 225 -8.03 14.97 -1.85
C LYS A 225 -8.80 14.31 -3.00
N ARG A 226 -8.12 13.96 -4.09
CA ARG A 226 -8.77 13.38 -5.28
C ARG A 226 -9.04 11.88 -5.15
N LEU A 227 -8.16 11.14 -4.50
CA LEU A 227 -8.21 9.67 -4.52
C LEU A 227 -8.73 9.05 -3.23
N ALA A 228 -8.51 9.68 -2.07
CA ALA A 228 -8.86 9.11 -0.78
C ALA A 228 -10.29 9.42 -0.34
N THR A 229 -10.86 8.52 0.46
CA THR A 229 -12.07 8.77 1.27
C THR A 229 -11.72 8.94 2.76
N ARG A 230 -10.53 8.42 3.17
CA ARG A 230 -10.04 8.42 4.54
C ARG A 230 -8.53 8.70 4.56
N VAL A 231 -8.07 9.42 5.54
CA VAL A 231 -6.67 9.82 5.69
C VAL A 231 -6.13 9.37 7.03
N ILE A 232 -5.00 8.68 7.01
CA ILE A 232 -4.25 8.29 8.20
C ILE A 232 -2.96 9.10 8.23
N TYR A 233 -2.80 9.94 9.26
CA TYR A 233 -1.58 10.69 9.49
C TYR A 233 -0.63 9.90 10.39
N LEU A 234 0.56 9.64 9.86
CA LEU A 234 1.64 8.96 10.58
C LEU A 234 2.75 9.93 10.95
N GLU A 235 3.23 9.80 12.18
CA GLU A 235 4.41 10.49 12.68
C GLU A 235 5.21 9.56 13.60
N HIS A 236 6.53 9.49 13.39
CA HIS A 236 7.44 8.65 14.17
C HIS A 236 6.94 7.20 14.39
N GLY A 237 6.37 6.59 13.35
CA GLY A 237 5.86 5.22 13.39
C GLY A 237 4.54 5.04 14.13
N ARG A 238 3.84 6.12 14.48
CA ARG A 238 2.54 6.10 15.17
C ARG A 238 1.45 6.71 14.30
N VAL A 239 0.24 6.21 14.43
CA VAL A 239 -0.95 6.84 13.86
C VAL A 239 -1.40 7.92 14.83
N LEU A 240 -1.37 9.17 14.40
CA LEU A 240 -1.79 10.32 15.23
C LEU A 240 -3.17 10.87 14.83
N ALA A 241 -3.60 10.64 13.59
CA ALA A 241 -4.96 10.93 13.15
C ALA A 241 -5.44 9.89 12.15
N ASP A 242 -6.73 9.57 12.19
CA ASP A 242 -7.43 8.65 11.30
C ASP A 242 -8.83 9.22 11.07
N LEU A 243 -9.04 9.87 9.92
CA LEU A 243 -10.18 10.75 9.69
C LEU A 243 -10.71 10.61 8.25
N PRO A 244 -12.02 10.82 8.03
CA PRO A 244 -12.55 11.10 6.69
C PRO A 244 -11.80 12.26 6.03
N VAL A 245 -11.65 12.21 4.70
CA VAL A 245 -10.88 13.21 3.94
C VAL A 245 -11.37 14.64 4.17
N GLU A 246 -12.68 14.85 4.25
CA GLU A 246 -13.28 16.17 4.49
C GLU A 246 -12.90 16.74 5.87
N GLN A 247 -12.84 15.87 6.88
CA GLN A 247 -12.44 16.27 8.24
C GLN A 247 -10.94 16.54 8.33
N PHE A 248 -10.12 15.74 7.65
CA PHE A 248 -8.66 15.94 7.59
C PHE A 248 -8.28 17.27 6.95
N PHE A 249 -9.07 17.76 6.01
CA PHE A 249 -8.84 19.07 5.38
C PHE A 249 -9.66 20.21 5.99
N ASN A 250 -10.39 19.97 7.09
CA ASN A 250 -11.05 21.02 7.88
C ASN A 250 -10.01 21.63 8.84
N GLY A 251 -9.45 22.79 8.46
CA GLY A 251 -8.38 23.45 9.21
C GLY A 251 -8.66 23.71 10.70
N PRO A 252 -9.82 24.31 11.07
CA PRO A 252 -10.18 24.53 12.47
C PRO A 252 -10.28 23.25 13.30
N LEU A 253 -10.92 22.19 12.76
CA LEU A 253 -11.03 20.90 13.42
C LEU A 253 -9.65 20.27 13.62
N LEU A 254 -8.84 20.25 12.55
CA LEU A 254 -7.52 19.63 12.57
C LEU A 254 -6.59 20.35 13.55
N GLN A 255 -6.64 21.70 13.59
CA GLN A 255 -5.85 22.49 14.54
C GLN A 255 -6.22 22.20 16.00
N ALA A 256 -7.52 22.06 16.30
CA ALA A 256 -8.00 21.84 17.66
C ALA A 256 -7.69 20.42 18.19
N GLN A 257 -7.83 19.39 17.34
CA GLN A 257 -7.76 18.00 17.76
C GLN A 257 -6.46 17.29 17.38
N TYR A 258 -5.81 17.72 16.28
CA TYR A 258 -4.64 17.06 15.70
C TYR A 258 -3.59 18.10 15.26
N PRO A 259 -2.98 18.84 16.18
CA PRO A 259 -2.09 19.96 15.85
C PRO A 259 -0.90 19.56 14.96
N ALA A 260 -0.32 18.39 15.18
CA ALA A 260 0.78 17.89 14.33
C ALA A 260 0.33 17.66 12.87
N ALA A 261 -0.85 17.06 12.67
CA ALA A 261 -1.43 16.89 11.34
C ALA A 261 -1.76 18.24 10.68
N HIS A 262 -2.20 19.24 11.46
CA HIS A 262 -2.46 20.59 10.97
C HIS A 262 -1.18 21.27 10.45
N LEU A 263 -0.08 21.20 11.20
CA LEU A 263 1.22 21.72 10.78
C LEU A 263 1.72 21.03 9.51
N PHE A 264 1.53 19.70 9.42
CA PHE A 264 1.85 18.95 8.19
C PHE A 264 1.06 19.45 6.98
N VAL A 265 -0.26 19.68 7.13
CA VAL A 265 -1.12 20.18 6.03
C VAL A 265 -0.70 21.59 5.59
N LYS A 266 -0.24 22.43 6.51
CA LYS A 266 0.28 23.77 6.21
C LYS A 266 1.69 23.78 5.59
N GLY A 267 2.41 22.65 5.65
CA GLY A 267 3.81 22.60 5.26
C GLY A 267 4.77 23.25 6.27
N GLU A 268 4.34 23.39 7.52
CA GLU A 268 5.07 24.05 8.62
C GLU A 268 5.76 23.02 9.55
N LEU A 269 5.99 21.79 9.08
CA LEU A 269 6.75 20.80 9.85
C LEU A 269 8.24 21.14 9.83
N PRO A 270 8.96 20.99 10.97
CA PRO A 270 10.40 21.22 11.05
C PRO A 270 11.21 20.19 10.23
#